data_d454a9cc59c26f8b78a85a80a1694104
#
_entry.id   d454a9cc59c26f8b78a85a80a1694104
#
_cell.length_a   1.000
_cell.length_b   1.000
_cell.length_c   1.000
_cell.angle_alpha   90.00
_cell.angle_beta   90.00
_cell.angle_gamma   90.00
#
_symmetry.space_group_name_H-M   'P 1'
#
loop_
_entity.id
_entity.type
_entity.pdbx_description
1 polymer ?
#
loop_
_entity_poly.entity_id
_entity_poly.type
_entity_poly.pdbx_seq_one_letter_code
_entity_poly.pdbx_strand_id
1 'polypeptide(L)'
;MKHNALIAIDSHLSHHSLSFGGLVTNAIDLAKIGRLYLNRGMWEGKRIVSEEWITNSMTYDESNHGYHYGLRNISSFRESYNNHLHTGFFAYGIHNQNLYINTSLNTICVRLGDKECHNTLPLSVAFDAICTEWIDRMR
;
A
#
# COMPACT_ATOMS: atom_id res chain seq x y z
N MET A 1 0.59 -15.29 -7.98
CA MET A 1 1.66 -15.34 -6.95
C MET A 1 2.53 -16.55 -7.21
N LYS A 2 3.83 -16.47 -6.95
CA LYS A 2 4.72 -17.67 -7.05
C LYS A 2 4.62 -18.55 -5.81
N HIS A 3 4.17 -18.00 -4.71
CA HIS A 3 4.03 -18.69 -3.42
C HIS A 3 2.61 -18.53 -2.89
N ASN A 4 2.18 -19.47 -2.07
CA ASN A 4 0.90 -19.36 -1.38
C ASN A 4 1.01 -18.28 -0.31
N ALA A 5 0.06 -17.35 -0.30
CA ALA A 5 -0.14 -16.46 0.82
C ALA A 5 -1.05 -17.17 1.85
N LEU A 6 -0.77 -16.95 3.12
CA LEU A 6 -1.64 -17.39 4.20
C LEU A 6 -2.40 -16.20 4.74
N ILE A 7 -3.65 -16.41 5.12
CA ILE A 7 -4.46 -15.41 5.79
C ILE A 7 -5.06 -16.03 7.05
N ALA A 8 -4.99 -15.29 8.15
CA ALA A 8 -5.63 -15.72 9.39
C ALA A 8 -7.15 -15.71 9.23
N ILE A 9 -7.81 -16.67 9.87
CA ILE A 9 -9.26 -16.75 9.98
C ILE A 9 -9.70 -16.41 11.39
N ASP A 10 -10.91 -15.90 11.54
CA ASP A 10 -11.48 -15.50 12.83
C ASP A 10 -11.76 -16.69 13.75
N SER A 11 -12.25 -17.79 13.17
CA SER A 11 -12.50 -19.05 13.92
C SER A 11 -12.53 -20.26 12.98
N HIS A 12 -12.37 -21.43 13.58
CA HIS A 12 -12.54 -22.70 12.86
C HIS A 12 -13.98 -23.01 12.45
N LEU A 13 -14.96 -22.27 12.99
CA LEU A 13 -16.37 -22.47 12.67
C LEU A 13 -16.85 -21.61 11.51
N SER A 14 -16.47 -20.35 11.50
CA SER A 14 -16.89 -19.39 10.48
C SER A 14 -16.02 -19.41 9.24
N HIS A 15 -14.73 -19.71 9.38
CA HIS A 15 -13.72 -19.68 8.31
C HIS A 15 -13.60 -18.31 7.60
N HIS A 16 -14.05 -17.22 8.24
CA HIS A 16 -13.92 -15.90 7.66
C HIS A 16 -12.49 -15.39 7.76
N SER A 17 -11.96 -14.89 6.66
CA SER A 17 -10.65 -14.26 6.64
C SER A 17 -10.66 -12.95 7.43
N LEU A 18 -9.63 -12.73 8.23
CA LEU A 18 -9.44 -11.45 8.92
C LEU A 18 -9.07 -10.38 7.88
N SER A 19 -9.98 -9.45 7.63
CA SER A 19 -9.80 -8.40 6.62
C SER A 19 -8.85 -7.28 7.06
N PHE A 20 -8.63 -7.14 8.38
CA PHE A 20 -7.80 -6.08 8.97
C PHE A 20 -6.33 -6.48 9.19
N GLY A 21 -5.99 -7.77 9.02
CA GLY A 21 -4.63 -8.24 9.27
C GLY A 21 -4.48 -9.75 9.06
N GLY A 22 -3.32 -10.28 9.49
CA GLY A 22 -3.06 -11.71 9.43
C GLY A 22 -2.63 -12.24 8.06
N LEU A 23 -2.32 -11.38 7.10
CA LEU A 23 -1.75 -11.79 5.83
C LEU A 23 -0.25 -12.12 6.00
N VAL A 24 0.13 -13.34 5.69
CA VAL A 24 1.53 -13.79 5.64
C VAL A 24 1.92 -14.02 4.19
N THR A 25 2.88 -13.27 3.70
CA THR A 25 3.34 -13.32 2.32
C THR A 25 4.80 -12.84 2.23
N ASN A 26 5.39 -12.89 1.05
CA ASN A 26 6.70 -12.30 0.78
C ASN A 26 6.59 -10.95 0.07
N ALA A 27 7.66 -10.16 0.07
CA ALA A 27 7.66 -8.81 -0.49
C ALA A 27 7.32 -8.76 -1.98
N ILE A 28 7.79 -9.74 -2.76
CA ILE A 28 7.55 -9.81 -4.21
C ILE A 28 6.07 -10.08 -4.50
N ASP A 29 5.46 -10.98 -3.76
CA ASP A 29 4.04 -11.28 -3.94
C ASP A 29 3.14 -10.15 -3.42
N LEU A 30 3.55 -9.45 -2.36
CA LEU A 30 2.85 -8.25 -1.89
C LEU A 30 2.97 -7.11 -2.92
N ALA A 31 4.11 -6.93 -3.57
CA ALA A 31 4.28 -5.94 -4.63
C ALA A 31 3.35 -6.20 -5.84
N LYS A 32 2.96 -7.46 -6.11
CA LYS A 32 1.98 -7.77 -7.15
C LYS A 32 0.59 -7.23 -6.84
N ILE A 33 0.23 -7.14 -5.56
CA ILE A 33 -1.00 -6.46 -5.14
C ILE A 33 -0.89 -4.97 -5.50
N GLY A 34 0.22 -4.31 -5.17
CA GLY A 34 0.46 -2.93 -5.59
C GLY A 34 0.37 -2.74 -7.10
N ARG A 35 0.95 -3.67 -7.89
CA ARG A 35 0.84 -3.64 -9.35
C ARG A 35 -0.60 -3.80 -9.85
N LEU A 36 -1.41 -4.60 -9.17
CA LEU A 36 -2.82 -4.73 -9.48
C LEU A 36 -3.56 -3.39 -9.32
N TYR A 37 -3.23 -2.62 -8.29
CA TYR A 37 -3.74 -1.26 -8.09
C TYR A 37 -3.28 -0.30 -9.19
N LEU A 38 -1.99 -0.27 -9.55
CA LEU A 38 -1.46 0.56 -10.64
C LEU A 38 -2.12 0.23 -11.98
N ASN A 39 -2.43 -1.05 -12.22
CA ASN A 39 -3.11 -1.53 -13.42
C ASN A 39 -4.64 -1.47 -13.31
N ARG A 40 -5.20 -0.70 -12.38
CA ARG A 40 -6.64 -0.52 -12.20
C ARG A 40 -7.42 -1.84 -12.11
N GLY A 41 -6.86 -2.82 -11.41
CA GLY A 41 -7.49 -4.13 -11.18
C GLY A 41 -7.28 -5.15 -12.30
N MET A 42 -6.43 -4.84 -13.30
CA MET A 42 -6.09 -5.75 -14.38
C MET A 42 -4.79 -6.51 -14.09
N TRP A 43 -4.75 -7.79 -14.41
CA TRP A 43 -3.59 -8.66 -14.35
C TRP A 43 -3.50 -9.55 -15.59
N GLU A 44 -2.44 -9.43 -16.36
CA GLU A 44 -2.20 -10.23 -17.59
C GLU A 44 -3.44 -10.28 -18.52
N GLY A 45 -4.06 -9.13 -18.75
CA GLY A 45 -5.24 -9.00 -19.60
C GLY A 45 -6.57 -9.43 -18.96
N LYS A 46 -6.56 -9.95 -17.74
CA LYS A 46 -7.78 -10.33 -17.00
C LYS A 46 -8.13 -9.33 -15.93
N ARG A 47 -9.41 -9.03 -15.78
CA ARG A 47 -9.90 -8.24 -14.65
C ARG A 47 -10.03 -9.13 -13.41
N ILE A 48 -9.24 -8.78 -12.39
CA ILE A 48 -9.24 -9.49 -11.10
C ILE A 48 -10.10 -8.74 -10.08
N VAL A 49 -10.02 -7.40 -10.10
CA VAL A 49 -10.80 -6.50 -9.23
C VAL A 49 -11.46 -5.44 -10.12
N SER A 50 -12.66 -4.99 -9.76
CA SER A 50 -13.33 -3.93 -10.51
C SER A 50 -12.54 -2.62 -10.43
N GLU A 51 -12.56 -1.84 -11.51
CA GLU A 51 -11.91 -0.53 -11.53
C GLU A 51 -12.55 0.43 -10.53
N GLU A 52 -13.87 0.35 -10.38
CA GLU A 52 -14.62 1.11 -9.39
C GLU A 52 -14.12 0.84 -7.97
N TRP A 53 -13.93 -0.43 -7.60
CA TRP A 53 -13.42 -0.79 -6.28
C TRP A 53 -12.01 -0.24 -6.05
N ILE A 54 -11.12 -0.36 -7.05
CA ILE A 54 -9.75 0.20 -6.99
C ILE A 54 -9.82 1.72 -6.82
N THR A 55 -10.64 2.41 -7.61
CA THR A 55 -10.80 3.87 -7.53
C THR A 55 -11.31 4.29 -6.16
N ASN A 56 -12.37 3.64 -5.67
CA ASN A 56 -12.93 3.93 -4.35
C ASN A 56 -11.92 3.69 -3.24
N SER A 57 -11.13 2.61 -3.31
CA SER A 57 -10.13 2.29 -2.28
C SER A 57 -8.95 3.28 -2.25
N MET A 58 -8.72 4.01 -3.34
CA MET A 58 -7.68 5.05 -3.44
C MET A 58 -8.22 6.48 -3.29
N THR A 59 -9.51 6.64 -3.02
CA THR A 59 -10.11 7.96 -2.80
C THR A 59 -9.73 8.47 -1.41
N TYR A 60 -9.37 9.76 -1.33
CA TYR A 60 -9.14 10.41 -0.04
C TYR A 60 -10.47 10.70 0.64
N ASP A 61 -10.60 10.33 1.88
CA ASP A 61 -11.76 10.60 2.73
C ASP A 61 -11.29 11.36 3.98
N GLU A 62 -11.70 12.62 4.08
CA GLU A 62 -11.38 13.48 5.22
C GLU A 62 -12.04 12.99 6.52
N SER A 63 -13.22 12.39 6.43
CA SER A 63 -13.97 11.91 7.59
C SER A 63 -13.24 10.78 8.35
N ASN A 64 -12.31 10.11 7.69
CA ASN A 64 -11.51 9.02 8.26
C ASN A 64 -10.00 9.25 8.16
N HIS A 65 -9.56 10.50 8.26
CA HIS A 65 -8.14 10.89 8.24
C HIS A 65 -7.34 10.25 7.08
N GLY A 66 -7.99 10.13 5.92
CA GLY A 66 -7.39 9.54 4.72
C GLY A 66 -7.25 8.02 4.73
N TYR A 67 -7.90 7.32 5.68
CA TYR A 67 -7.91 5.86 5.71
C TYR A 67 -9.19 5.32 5.05
N HIS A 68 -9.03 4.55 3.99
CA HIS A 68 -10.15 4.01 3.22
C HIS A 68 -9.83 2.62 2.67
N TYR A 69 -10.74 1.65 2.82
CA TYR A 69 -10.59 0.26 2.34
C TYR A 69 -9.24 -0.42 2.69
N GLY A 70 -8.70 -0.14 3.87
CA GLY A 70 -7.41 -0.72 4.29
C GLY A 70 -6.17 0.02 3.77
N LEU A 71 -6.35 1.07 2.97
CA LEU A 71 -5.28 1.95 2.50
C LEU A 71 -5.36 3.32 3.18
N ARG A 72 -4.21 3.94 3.36
CA ARG A 72 -4.08 5.32 3.82
C ARG A 72 -3.50 6.18 2.71
N ASN A 73 -4.08 7.35 2.50
CA ASN A 73 -3.55 8.32 1.56
C ASN A 73 -2.37 9.08 2.16
N ILE A 74 -1.28 9.24 1.40
CA ILE A 74 -0.08 9.93 1.88
C ILE A 74 -0.32 11.42 2.11
N SER A 75 -1.33 12.02 1.48
CA SER A 75 -1.71 13.42 1.73
C SER A 75 -2.12 13.70 3.18
N SER A 76 -2.49 12.68 3.95
CA SER A 76 -2.74 12.81 5.39
C SER A 76 -1.50 13.28 6.18
N PHE A 77 -0.31 13.21 5.60
CA PHE A 77 0.95 13.69 6.18
C PHE A 77 1.46 15.02 5.62
N ARG A 78 0.74 15.65 4.67
CA ARG A 78 1.20 16.89 4.00
C ARG A 78 1.53 18.02 4.96
N GLU A 79 0.69 18.23 5.97
CA GLU A 79 0.91 19.28 6.97
C GLU A 79 2.19 19.08 7.79
N SER A 80 2.61 17.82 7.95
CA SER A 80 3.80 17.48 8.74
C SER A 80 5.10 17.52 7.91
N TYR A 81 5.03 17.49 6.57
CA TYR A 81 6.21 17.29 5.70
C TYR A 81 6.25 18.20 4.47
N ASN A 82 6.02 19.50 4.65
CA ASN A 82 6.31 20.58 3.70
C ASN A 82 5.77 20.43 2.26
N ASN A 83 4.56 19.94 2.06
CA ASN A 83 3.84 19.95 0.77
C ASN A 83 4.55 19.32 -0.45
N HIS A 84 5.68 18.64 -0.29
CA HIS A 84 6.42 17.99 -1.38
C HIS A 84 6.00 16.54 -1.64
N LEU A 85 4.96 16.05 -0.96
CA LEU A 85 4.50 14.68 -1.13
C LEU A 85 3.65 14.53 -2.39
N HIS A 86 3.95 13.51 -3.16
CA HIS A 86 3.15 13.09 -4.29
C HIS A 86 1.87 12.35 -3.86
N THR A 87 1.02 12.04 -4.83
CA THR A 87 -0.21 11.30 -4.59
C THR A 87 0.13 9.81 -4.46
N GLY A 88 0.17 9.30 -3.26
CA GLY A 88 0.44 7.89 -2.97
C GLY A 88 -0.51 7.33 -1.93
N PHE A 89 -0.60 6.01 -1.90
CA PHE A 89 -1.38 5.23 -0.95
C PHE A 89 -0.49 4.19 -0.29
N PHE A 90 -0.80 3.83 0.93
CA PHE A 90 -0.04 2.79 1.60
C PHE A 90 -0.91 1.95 2.54
N ALA A 91 -0.62 0.66 2.60
CA ALA A 91 -1.04 -0.21 3.69
C ALA A 91 0.08 -0.27 4.73
N TYR A 92 -0.29 -0.22 6.00
CA TYR A 92 0.64 -0.20 7.11
C TYR A 92 0.27 -1.28 8.13
N GLY A 93 1.25 -2.08 8.52
CA GLY A 93 1.09 -3.13 9.52
C GLY A 93 2.12 -3.04 10.65
N ILE A 94 1.93 -3.88 11.68
CA ILE A 94 2.84 -4.00 12.84
C ILE A 94 4.28 -4.19 12.37
N HIS A 95 5.25 -3.68 13.11
CA HIS A 95 6.69 -3.70 12.80
C HIS A 95 7.05 -2.97 11.49
N ASN A 96 6.27 -1.94 11.12
CA ASN A 96 6.46 -1.18 9.88
C ASN A 96 6.37 -2.05 8.61
N GLN A 97 5.51 -3.08 8.58
CA GLN A 97 5.14 -3.70 7.32
C GLN A 97 4.51 -2.64 6.43
N ASN A 98 4.98 -2.49 5.22
CA ASN A 98 4.51 -1.41 4.36
C ASN A 98 4.40 -1.87 2.91
N LEU A 99 3.25 -1.54 2.30
CA LEU A 99 3.05 -1.54 0.87
C LEU A 99 2.71 -0.11 0.46
N TYR A 100 3.61 0.56 -0.22
CA TYR A 100 3.41 1.89 -0.78
C TYR A 100 3.15 1.80 -2.28
N ILE A 101 2.16 2.54 -2.75
CA ILE A 101 1.72 2.60 -4.14
C ILE A 101 1.61 4.06 -4.55
N ASN A 102 2.33 4.48 -5.58
CA ASN A 102 2.24 5.82 -6.14
C ASN A 102 1.83 5.76 -7.61
N THR A 103 0.61 6.19 -7.89
CA THR A 103 0.04 6.17 -9.24
C THR A 103 0.66 7.23 -10.15
N SER A 104 1.04 8.39 -9.60
CA SER A 104 1.67 9.48 -10.35
C SER A 104 3.07 9.13 -10.81
N LEU A 105 3.83 8.44 -9.96
CA LEU A 105 5.20 8.01 -10.23
C LEU A 105 5.28 6.59 -10.82
N ASN A 106 4.13 5.90 -10.91
CA ASN A 106 4.05 4.50 -11.35
C ASN A 106 5.02 3.58 -10.56
N THR A 107 5.09 3.78 -9.25
CA THR A 107 6.04 3.08 -8.37
C THR A 107 5.34 2.31 -7.26
N ILE A 108 6.00 1.24 -6.83
CA ILE A 108 5.59 0.41 -5.70
C ILE A 108 6.82 0.18 -4.84
N CYS A 109 6.68 0.39 -3.54
CA CYS A 109 7.69 0.00 -2.57
C CYS A 109 7.08 -0.93 -1.54
N VAL A 110 7.82 -1.97 -1.17
CA VAL A 110 7.43 -2.93 -0.15
C VAL A 110 8.54 -3.08 0.87
N ARG A 111 8.17 -3.01 2.13
CA ARG A 111 9.01 -3.41 3.23
C ARG A 111 8.28 -4.44 4.08
N LEU A 112 8.95 -5.57 4.30
CA LEU A 112 8.59 -6.56 5.31
C LEU A 112 9.77 -6.73 6.26
N GLY A 113 9.51 -6.79 7.55
CA GLY A 113 10.55 -6.93 8.56
C GLY A 113 9.97 -7.31 9.93
N ASP A 114 10.83 -7.69 10.84
CA ASP A 114 10.50 -8.17 12.19
C ASP A 114 10.74 -7.12 13.29
N LYS A 115 11.29 -5.96 12.94
CA LYS A 115 11.66 -4.90 13.89
C LYS A 115 10.97 -3.59 13.55
N GLU A 116 10.60 -2.87 14.58
CA GLU A 116 10.15 -1.50 14.43
C GLU A 116 11.31 -0.59 13.99
N CYS A 117 11.00 0.33 13.11
CA CYS A 117 11.92 1.38 12.72
C CYS A 117 11.65 2.56 13.65
N HIS A 118 12.59 2.91 14.52
CA HIS A 118 12.45 4.02 15.48
C HIS A 118 12.63 5.40 14.82
N ASN A 119 12.52 5.49 13.52
CA ASN A 119 12.58 6.77 12.81
C ASN A 119 11.29 7.56 12.95
N THR A 120 11.43 8.84 13.15
CA THR A 120 10.31 9.80 13.23
C THR A 120 9.58 9.98 11.89
N LEU A 121 10.23 9.65 10.78
CA LEU A 121 9.66 9.76 9.44
C LEU A 121 8.86 8.50 9.08
N PRO A 122 7.56 8.60 8.74
CA PRO A 122 6.83 7.47 8.20
C PRO A 122 7.51 6.89 6.95
N LEU A 123 7.60 5.58 6.88
CA LEU A 123 8.33 4.90 5.81
C LEU A 123 7.74 5.20 4.42
N SER A 124 6.42 5.39 4.34
CA SER A 124 5.73 5.82 3.12
C SER A 124 6.21 7.18 2.60
N VAL A 125 6.50 8.12 3.50
CA VAL A 125 7.06 9.44 3.17
C VAL A 125 8.50 9.31 2.66
N ALA A 126 9.30 8.45 3.30
CA ALA A 126 10.65 8.15 2.83
C ALA A 126 10.65 7.50 1.44
N PHE A 127 9.73 6.59 1.18
CA PHE A 127 9.57 5.97 -0.15
C PHE A 127 9.16 6.99 -1.21
N ASP A 128 8.24 7.88 -0.89
CA ASP A 128 7.81 8.94 -1.81
C ASP A 128 8.99 9.85 -2.18
N ALA A 129 9.75 10.30 -1.20
CA ALA A 129 10.94 11.14 -1.40
C ALA A 129 12.01 10.45 -2.26
N ILE A 130 12.33 9.18 -1.97
CA ILE A 130 13.31 8.40 -2.73
C ILE A 130 12.85 8.21 -4.18
N CYS A 131 11.60 7.85 -4.40
CA CYS A 131 11.06 7.64 -5.74
C CYS A 131 11.08 8.93 -6.56
N THR A 132 10.72 10.05 -5.94
CA THR A 132 10.76 11.39 -6.58
C THR A 132 12.15 11.76 -7.01
N GLU A 133 13.11 11.71 -6.09
CA GLU A 133 14.52 12.05 -6.38
C GLU A 133 15.10 11.15 -7.49
N TRP A 134 14.76 9.86 -7.46
CA TRP A 134 15.26 8.92 -8.48
C TRP A 134 14.70 9.22 -9.86
N ILE A 135 13.42 9.57 -9.98
CA ILE A 135 12.78 9.93 -11.25
C ILE A 135 13.35 11.25 -11.78
N ASP A 136 13.56 12.23 -10.91
CA ASP A 136 14.13 13.54 -11.32
C ASP A 136 15.57 13.40 -11.86
N ARG A 137 16.33 12.44 -11.37
CA ARG A 137 17.68 12.14 -11.90
C ARG A 137 17.66 11.41 -13.25
N MET A 138 16.55 10.79 -13.62
CA MET A 138 16.42 10.06 -14.88
C MET A 138 15.87 10.91 -16.03
N ARG A 139 15.42 12.12 -15.76
CA ARG A 139 14.94 13.11 -16.74
C ARG A 139 16.08 14.01 -17.21
#